data_c07abd1ad95dbe17c188e62329a466d9
#
_entry.id   c07abd1ad95dbe17c188e62329a466d9
#
_cell.length_a   1.000
_cell.length_b   1.000
_cell.length_c   1.000
_cell.angle_alpha   90.00
_cell.angle_beta   90.00
_cell.angle_gamma   90.00
#
_symmetry.space_group_name_H-M   'P 1'
#
loop_
_entity.id
_entity.type
_entity.pdbx_description
1 polymer ?
#
loop_
_entity_poly.entity_id
_entity_poly.type
_entity_poly.pdbx_seq_one_letter_code
_entity_poly.pdbx_strand_id
1 'polypeptide(L)'
;ACADLSAALSTLKKYIQDNLGDNAALEGIIDTYVDDVILPTYQSLKEKNSDLYDAVVAFRANPSNAAFETACHAWLEAREPWEKSEAFLFGPVDVEGLDPNMDSWPLDVDAIVQILTTGNFGALDWDDDSEAEAAQSVRGFHTLEFLLFQNGAPRTIE
;
A
#
# COMPACT_ATOMS: atom_id res chain seq x y z
N ALA A 1 12.86 2.13 9.06
CA ALA A 1 11.57 2.61 8.50
C ALA A 1 11.30 4.10 8.78
N CYS A 2 11.28 4.59 10.05
CA CYS A 2 11.02 6.03 10.32
C CYS A 2 12.19 6.95 9.92
N ALA A 3 13.44 6.49 10.00
CA ALA A 3 14.62 7.25 9.55
C ALA A 3 14.61 7.45 8.02
N ASP A 4 14.13 6.46 7.29
CA ASP A 4 14.06 6.48 5.83
C ASP A 4 12.99 7.46 5.33
N LEU A 5 11.84 7.56 6.01
CA LEU A 5 10.79 8.52 5.68
C LEU A 5 11.28 9.97 5.88
N SER A 6 12.01 10.25 6.95
CA SER A 6 12.59 11.58 7.19
C SER A 6 13.64 11.96 6.13
N ALA A 7 14.47 10.99 5.72
CA ALA A 7 15.46 11.19 4.66
C ALA A 7 14.79 11.41 3.30
N ALA A 8 13.75 10.64 2.99
CA ALA A 8 12.96 10.77 1.78
C ALA A 8 12.27 12.13 1.68
N LEU A 9 11.73 12.63 2.79
CA LEU A 9 11.13 13.96 2.85
C LEU A 9 12.13 15.10 2.70
N SER A 10 13.31 14.96 3.28
CA SER A 10 14.39 15.93 3.04
C SER A 10 14.77 16.00 1.56
N THR A 11 14.77 14.84 0.89
CA THR A 11 15.04 14.75 -0.56
C THR A 11 13.92 15.41 -1.36
N LEU A 12 12.66 15.18 -0.99
CA LEU A 12 11.51 15.82 -1.65
C LEU A 12 11.52 17.34 -1.46
N LYS A 13 11.73 17.82 -0.23
CA LYS A 13 11.87 19.26 0.05
C LYS A 13 12.98 19.88 -0.78
N LYS A 14 14.15 19.23 -0.84
CA LYS A 14 15.27 19.69 -1.65
C LYS A 14 14.95 19.73 -3.14
N TYR A 15 14.31 18.68 -3.69
CA TYR A 15 13.92 18.64 -5.10
C TYR A 15 12.96 19.79 -5.45
N ILE A 16 11.99 20.07 -4.60
CA ILE A 16 11.03 21.15 -4.79
C ILE A 16 11.74 22.50 -4.73
N GLN A 17 12.61 22.74 -3.76
CA GLN A 17 13.40 23.96 -3.62
C GLN A 17 14.29 24.18 -4.86
N ASP A 18 15.02 23.17 -5.31
CA ASP A 18 15.91 23.24 -6.46
C ASP A 18 15.16 23.56 -7.79
N ASN A 19 13.88 23.18 -7.91
CA ASN A 19 13.10 23.34 -9.14
C ASN A 19 12.14 24.54 -9.15
N LEU A 20 11.72 25.05 -7.99
CA LEU A 20 10.79 26.18 -7.88
C LEU A 20 11.49 27.53 -7.66
N GLY A 21 12.81 27.53 -7.43
CA GLY A 21 13.57 28.75 -7.14
C GLY A 21 13.33 29.27 -5.71
N ASP A 22 14.01 30.39 -5.41
CA ASP A 22 14.06 31.00 -4.08
C ASP A 22 12.78 31.82 -3.80
N ASN A 23 11.68 31.11 -3.48
CA ASN A 23 10.39 31.73 -3.18
C ASN A 23 9.87 31.30 -1.80
N ALA A 24 10.20 32.10 -0.77
CA ALA A 24 9.86 31.83 0.63
C ALA A 24 8.34 31.60 0.89
N ALA A 25 7.46 32.17 0.07
CA ALA A 25 6.03 31.95 0.18
C ALA A 25 5.63 30.52 -0.25
N LEU A 26 6.29 29.98 -1.28
CA LEU A 26 6.08 28.59 -1.72
C LEU A 26 6.69 27.59 -0.74
N GLU A 27 7.82 27.90 -0.13
CA GLU A 27 8.43 27.04 0.89
C GLU A 27 7.47 26.81 2.06
N GLY A 28 6.81 27.84 2.56
CA GLY A 28 5.82 27.71 3.62
C GLY A 28 4.62 26.84 3.22
N ILE A 29 4.16 26.94 1.98
CA ILE A 29 3.07 26.09 1.47
C ILE A 29 3.53 24.64 1.37
N ILE A 30 4.74 24.40 0.86
CA ILE A 30 5.32 23.07 0.74
C ILE A 30 5.51 22.40 2.10
N ASP A 31 6.07 23.13 3.06
CA ASP A 31 6.24 22.63 4.43
C ASP A 31 4.89 22.23 5.05
N THR A 32 3.89 23.11 4.95
CA THR A 32 2.53 22.82 5.42
C THR A 32 1.94 21.59 4.71
N TYR A 33 2.09 21.48 3.40
CA TYR A 33 1.57 20.34 2.65
C TYR A 33 2.24 19.02 3.04
N VAL A 34 3.55 19.04 3.23
CA VAL A 34 4.29 17.86 3.68
C VAL A 34 3.92 17.48 5.11
N ASP A 35 3.94 18.44 6.03
CA ASP A 35 3.80 18.17 7.45
C ASP A 35 2.32 17.89 7.87
N ASP A 36 1.35 18.56 7.22
CA ASP A 36 -0.07 18.48 7.60
C ASP A 36 -0.89 17.51 6.70
N VAL A 37 -0.37 17.15 5.51
CA VAL A 37 -1.10 16.28 4.58
C VAL A 37 -0.33 15.00 4.28
N ILE A 38 0.87 15.07 3.70
CA ILE A 38 1.59 13.88 3.23
C ILE A 38 1.98 12.97 4.38
N LEU A 39 2.66 13.52 5.39
CA LEU A 39 3.12 12.74 6.55
C LEU A 39 1.99 12.07 7.33
N PRO A 40 0.92 12.77 7.71
CA PRO A 40 -0.19 12.16 8.42
C PRO A 40 -0.90 11.09 7.59
N THR A 41 -0.99 11.27 6.26
CA THR A 41 -1.59 10.26 5.38
C THR A 41 -0.77 8.97 5.36
N TYR A 42 0.54 9.05 5.17
CA TYR A 42 1.40 7.86 5.21
C TYR A 42 1.52 7.25 6.60
N GLN A 43 1.45 8.06 7.65
CA GLN A 43 1.39 7.53 9.01
C GLN A 43 0.09 6.74 9.23
N SER A 44 -1.05 7.26 8.79
CA SER A 44 -2.33 6.57 8.84
C SER A 44 -2.30 5.28 8.00
N LEU A 45 -1.75 5.32 6.78
CA LEU A 45 -1.60 4.14 5.94
C LEU A 45 -0.77 3.05 6.63
N LYS A 46 0.34 3.41 7.24
CA LYS A 46 1.18 2.47 8.00
C LYS A 46 0.42 1.82 9.16
N GLU A 47 -0.32 2.60 9.94
CA GLU A 47 -1.10 2.11 11.07
C GLU A 47 -2.21 1.17 10.59
N LYS A 48 -2.98 1.58 9.57
CA LYS A 48 -4.07 0.78 9.02
C LYS A 48 -3.59 -0.51 8.33
N ASN A 49 -2.45 -0.50 7.67
CA ASN A 49 -1.84 -1.72 7.14
C ASN A 49 -1.36 -2.66 8.26
N SER A 50 -0.89 -2.13 9.39
CA SER A 50 -0.59 -2.96 10.57
C SER A 50 -1.86 -3.60 11.14
N ASP A 51 -2.95 -2.85 11.26
CA ASP A 51 -4.25 -3.36 11.71
C ASP A 51 -4.77 -4.46 10.76
N LEU A 52 -4.65 -4.26 9.45
CA LEU A 52 -5.00 -5.26 8.44
C LEU A 52 -4.16 -6.53 8.57
N TYR A 53 -2.85 -6.39 8.73
CA TYR A 53 -1.96 -7.53 8.94
C TYR A 53 -2.35 -8.32 10.19
N ASP A 54 -2.60 -7.65 11.30
CA ASP A 54 -3.00 -8.28 12.56
C ASP A 54 -4.36 -8.99 12.43
N ALA A 55 -5.32 -8.40 11.72
CA ALA A 55 -6.62 -9.02 11.42
C ALA A 55 -6.47 -10.30 10.58
N VAL A 56 -5.61 -10.29 9.56
CA VAL A 56 -5.31 -11.47 8.73
C VAL A 56 -4.62 -12.55 9.54
N VAL A 57 -3.67 -12.19 10.39
CA VAL A 57 -2.98 -13.13 11.31
C VAL A 57 -3.99 -13.77 12.28
N ALA A 58 -4.89 -12.97 12.85
CA ALA A 58 -5.94 -13.47 13.75
C ALA A 58 -6.92 -14.42 13.02
N PHE A 59 -7.32 -14.06 11.80
CA PHE A 59 -8.14 -14.93 10.93
C PHE A 59 -7.43 -16.26 10.64
N ARG A 60 -6.17 -16.23 10.26
CA ARG A 60 -5.37 -17.43 10.02
C ARG A 60 -5.28 -18.34 11.25
N ALA A 61 -5.13 -17.74 12.45
CA ALA A 61 -5.01 -18.48 13.71
C ALA A 61 -6.34 -19.12 14.14
N ASN A 62 -7.47 -18.50 13.86
CA ASN A 62 -8.80 -18.98 14.23
C ASN A 62 -9.84 -18.62 13.13
N PRO A 63 -9.89 -19.38 12.02
CA PRO A 63 -10.78 -19.09 10.90
C PRO A 63 -12.25 -19.08 11.32
N SER A 64 -12.93 -17.98 11.04
CA SER A 64 -14.38 -17.81 11.25
C SER A 64 -14.88 -16.67 10.37
N ASN A 65 -16.19 -16.66 10.06
CA ASN A 65 -16.78 -15.56 9.29
C ASN A 65 -16.56 -14.20 9.99
N ALA A 66 -16.67 -14.15 11.32
CA ALA A 66 -16.46 -12.92 12.06
C ALA A 66 -15.00 -12.41 11.96
N ALA A 67 -14.01 -13.31 12.05
CA ALA A 67 -12.61 -12.92 11.87
C ALA A 67 -12.33 -12.52 10.40
N PHE A 68 -12.98 -13.16 9.43
CA PHE A 68 -12.87 -12.80 8.03
C PHE A 68 -13.47 -11.41 7.74
N GLU A 69 -14.66 -11.12 8.27
CA GLU A 69 -15.31 -9.80 8.18
C GLU A 69 -14.43 -8.71 8.82
N THR A 70 -13.76 -9.04 9.94
CA THR A 70 -12.79 -8.11 10.56
C THR A 70 -11.63 -7.78 9.61
N ALA A 71 -11.07 -8.77 8.90
CA ALA A 71 -10.04 -8.54 7.91
C ALA A 71 -10.56 -7.73 6.71
N CYS A 72 -11.79 -7.99 6.25
CA CYS A 72 -12.43 -7.19 5.19
C CYS A 72 -12.59 -5.72 5.61
N HIS A 73 -13.02 -5.48 6.84
CA HIS A 73 -13.17 -4.12 7.37
C HIS A 73 -11.82 -3.40 7.49
N ALA A 74 -10.80 -4.10 8.00
CA ALA A 74 -9.45 -3.55 8.11
C ALA A 74 -8.86 -3.22 6.72
N TRP A 75 -9.16 -4.01 5.69
CA TRP A 75 -8.78 -3.70 4.31
C TRP A 75 -9.42 -2.39 3.82
N LEU A 76 -10.73 -2.19 4.05
CA LEU A 76 -11.42 -0.95 3.69
C LEU A 76 -10.81 0.27 4.39
N GLU A 77 -10.45 0.13 5.67
CA GLU A 77 -9.81 1.21 6.41
C GLU A 77 -8.38 1.50 5.94
N ALA A 78 -7.63 0.47 5.52
CA ALA A 78 -6.29 0.64 4.98
C ALA A 78 -6.31 1.25 3.56
N ARG A 79 -7.34 0.94 2.78
CA ARG A 79 -7.54 1.49 1.45
C ARG A 79 -7.76 3.00 1.45
N GLU A 80 -8.45 3.53 2.45
CA GLU A 80 -8.76 4.97 2.52
C GLU A 80 -7.52 5.88 2.50
N PRO A 81 -6.51 5.73 3.38
CA PRO A 81 -5.30 6.54 3.32
C PRO A 81 -4.46 6.26 2.08
N TRP A 82 -4.50 5.05 1.50
CA TRP A 82 -3.85 4.76 0.24
C TRP A 82 -4.46 5.60 -0.90
N GLU A 83 -5.75 5.57 -1.09
CA GLU A 83 -6.47 6.39 -2.09
C GLU A 83 -6.16 7.89 -1.93
N LYS A 84 -6.08 8.38 -0.69
CA LYS A 84 -5.68 9.77 -0.44
C LYS A 84 -4.25 10.06 -0.87
N SER A 85 -3.35 9.08 -0.75
CA SER A 85 -1.94 9.24 -1.12
C SER A 85 -1.70 9.31 -2.62
N GLU A 86 -2.65 8.90 -3.44
CA GLU A 86 -2.55 9.01 -4.91
C GLU A 86 -2.38 10.46 -5.39
N ALA A 87 -2.81 11.44 -4.60
CA ALA A 87 -2.60 12.85 -4.90
C ALA A 87 -1.11 13.26 -4.86
N PHE A 88 -0.23 12.44 -4.31
CA PHE A 88 1.21 12.72 -4.15
C PHE A 88 2.10 11.49 -4.34
N LEU A 89 1.79 10.67 -5.36
CA LEU A 89 2.62 9.55 -5.82
C LEU A 89 3.83 10.06 -6.61
N PHE A 90 4.73 10.75 -5.93
CA PHE A 90 5.97 11.29 -6.50
C PHE A 90 7.12 11.21 -5.48
N GLY A 91 8.33 11.44 -5.96
CA GLY A 91 9.52 11.36 -5.11
C GLY A 91 9.83 9.92 -4.68
N PRO A 92 9.99 9.64 -3.38
CA PRO A 92 10.37 8.30 -2.91
C PRO A 92 9.39 7.20 -3.28
N VAL A 93 8.08 7.48 -3.31
CA VAL A 93 7.05 6.49 -3.64
C VAL A 93 7.18 6.04 -5.10
N ASP A 94 7.45 6.98 -6.00
CA ASP A 94 7.69 6.73 -7.42
C ASP A 94 9.04 6.04 -7.64
N VAL A 95 10.12 6.59 -7.06
CA VAL A 95 11.49 6.08 -7.22
C VAL A 95 11.64 4.64 -6.69
N GLU A 96 10.97 4.32 -5.59
CA GLU A 96 11.00 2.98 -4.98
C GLU A 96 9.92 2.04 -5.56
N GLY A 97 9.17 2.48 -6.55
CA GLY A 97 8.13 1.68 -7.20
C GLY A 97 7.05 1.16 -6.24
N LEU A 98 6.67 1.95 -5.24
CA LEU A 98 5.74 1.50 -4.22
C LEU A 98 4.33 1.31 -4.78
N ASP A 99 3.86 2.22 -5.63
CA ASP A 99 2.54 2.17 -6.23
C ASP A 99 2.29 0.86 -7.00
N PRO A 100 3.06 0.48 -8.02
CA PRO A 100 2.82 -0.76 -8.74
C PRO A 100 2.98 -2.02 -7.88
N ASN A 101 3.66 -1.92 -6.75
CA ASN A 101 3.81 -3.05 -5.84
C ASN A 101 2.69 -3.14 -4.80
N MET A 102 2.00 -2.05 -4.51
CA MET A 102 0.90 -2.00 -3.54
C MET A 102 -0.48 -2.04 -4.19
N ASP A 103 -0.63 -1.56 -5.43
CA ASP A 103 -1.94 -1.34 -6.03
C ASP A 103 -1.97 -1.55 -7.56
N SER A 104 -1.18 -2.49 -8.07
CA SER A 104 -1.13 -2.76 -9.51
C SER A 104 -2.48 -3.21 -10.09
N TRP A 105 -2.81 -2.68 -11.26
CA TRP A 105 -3.97 -3.06 -12.06
C TRP A 105 -3.59 -3.11 -13.56
N PRO A 106 -4.07 -4.10 -14.36
CA PRO A 106 -5.00 -5.18 -13.99
C PRO A 106 -4.32 -6.34 -13.25
N LEU A 107 -5.12 -7.11 -12.50
CA LEU A 107 -4.66 -8.34 -11.87
C LEU A 107 -4.43 -9.46 -12.88
N ASP A 108 -3.41 -10.29 -12.64
CA ASP A 108 -3.28 -11.60 -13.27
C ASP A 108 -4.02 -12.67 -12.43
N VAL A 109 -5.32 -12.79 -12.67
CA VAL A 109 -6.18 -13.72 -11.93
C VAL A 109 -5.76 -15.17 -12.11
N ASP A 110 -5.29 -15.56 -13.30
CA ASP A 110 -4.84 -16.92 -13.57
C ASP A 110 -3.57 -17.25 -12.77
N ALA A 111 -2.63 -16.32 -12.70
CA ALA A 111 -1.45 -16.46 -11.86
C ALA A 111 -1.78 -16.51 -10.36
N ILE A 112 -2.71 -15.68 -9.88
CA ILE A 112 -3.19 -15.73 -8.49
C ILE A 112 -3.77 -17.12 -8.17
N VAL A 113 -4.65 -17.63 -9.02
CA VAL A 113 -5.24 -18.97 -8.85
C VAL A 113 -4.17 -20.06 -8.89
N GLN A 114 -3.18 -19.93 -9.75
CA GLN A 114 -2.06 -20.87 -9.81
C GLN A 114 -1.24 -20.86 -8.51
N ILE A 115 -0.91 -19.68 -7.97
CA ILE A 115 -0.20 -19.55 -6.69
C ILE A 115 -0.99 -20.22 -5.56
N LEU A 116 -2.28 -19.97 -5.47
CA LEU A 116 -3.17 -20.57 -4.44
C LEU A 116 -3.25 -22.08 -4.59
N THR A 117 -3.32 -22.59 -5.82
CA THR A 117 -3.46 -24.03 -6.10
C THR A 117 -2.17 -24.81 -5.84
N THR A 118 -1.02 -24.22 -6.17
CA THR A 118 0.29 -24.86 -6.02
C THR A 118 0.92 -24.63 -4.66
N GLY A 119 0.50 -23.58 -3.92
CA GLY A 119 1.14 -23.13 -2.69
C GLY A 119 2.52 -22.50 -2.90
N ASN A 120 2.85 -22.10 -4.12
CA ASN A 120 4.12 -21.43 -4.41
C ASN A 120 4.02 -19.92 -4.08
N PHE A 121 4.08 -19.60 -2.79
CA PHE A 121 4.02 -18.23 -2.31
C PHE A 121 5.34 -17.45 -2.46
N GLY A 122 6.44 -18.10 -2.81
CA GLY A 122 7.71 -17.43 -3.10
C GLY A 122 7.62 -16.44 -4.28
N ALA A 123 6.68 -16.66 -5.21
CA ALA A 123 6.38 -15.70 -6.29
C ALA A 123 5.84 -14.33 -5.81
N LEU A 124 5.55 -14.18 -4.52
CA LEU A 124 5.11 -12.93 -3.90
C LEU A 124 6.24 -12.16 -3.21
N ASP A 125 7.43 -12.74 -3.14
CA ASP A 125 8.58 -12.13 -2.47
C ASP A 125 9.07 -10.89 -3.24
N TRP A 126 9.59 -9.94 -2.50
CA TRP A 126 10.03 -8.63 -2.99
C TRP A 126 11.56 -8.48 -3.03
N ASP A 127 12.30 -9.52 -2.65
CA ASP A 127 13.72 -9.41 -2.35
C ASP A 127 14.64 -9.28 -3.59
N ASP A 128 14.09 -9.46 -4.80
CA ASP A 128 14.83 -9.30 -6.07
C ASP A 128 14.08 -8.34 -7.00
N ASP A 129 14.75 -7.29 -7.47
CA ASP A 129 14.17 -6.27 -8.35
C ASP A 129 13.56 -6.85 -9.63
N SER A 130 14.13 -7.93 -10.17
CA SER A 130 13.62 -8.59 -11.37
C SER A 130 12.35 -9.43 -11.12
N GLU A 131 12.19 -9.96 -9.91
CA GLU A 131 11.01 -10.72 -9.48
C GLU A 131 9.92 -9.79 -8.94
N ALA A 132 10.29 -8.64 -8.39
CA ALA A 132 9.38 -7.64 -7.89
C ALA A 132 8.39 -7.17 -8.97
N GLU A 133 8.88 -6.84 -10.17
CA GLU A 133 8.05 -6.41 -11.30
C GLU A 133 7.08 -7.52 -11.75
N ALA A 134 7.54 -8.76 -11.82
CA ALA A 134 6.70 -9.91 -12.20
C ALA A 134 5.58 -10.20 -11.18
N ALA A 135 5.81 -9.89 -9.90
CA ALA A 135 4.84 -10.12 -8.84
C ALA A 135 3.81 -8.99 -8.66
N GLN A 136 3.96 -7.84 -9.30
CA GLN A 136 3.09 -6.68 -9.13
C GLN A 136 1.61 -6.99 -9.41
N SER A 137 1.30 -7.75 -10.44
CA SER A 137 -0.06 -8.10 -10.84
C SER A 137 -0.74 -9.19 -9.99
N VAL A 138 -0.01 -9.78 -9.01
CA VAL A 138 -0.51 -10.88 -8.16
C VAL A 138 -0.49 -10.54 -6.66
N ARG A 139 -0.16 -9.31 -6.29
CA ARG A 139 -0.10 -8.84 -4.90
C ARG A 139 -0.68 -7.43 -4.75
N GLY A 140 -0.76 -6.95 -3.51
CA GLY A 140 -1.24 -5.61 -3.19
C GLY A 140 -2.73 -5.54 -2.89
N PHE A 141 -3.26 -4.31 -2.85
CA PHE A 141 -4.64 -4.05 -2.45
C PHE A 141 -5.67 -4.72 -3.34
N HIS A 142 -5.51 -4.67 -4.66
CA HIS A 142 -6.46 -5.30 -5.57
C HIS A 142 -6.46 -6.82 -5.47
N THR A 143 -5.30 -7.45 -5.26
CA THR A 143 -5.26 -8.91 -5.01
C THR A 143 -5.98 -9.27 -3.72
N LEU A 144 -5.78 -8.50 -2.65
CA LEU A 144 -6.51 -8.70 -1.41
C LEU A 144 -8.02 -8.47 -1.60
N GLU A 145 -8.42 -7.45 -2.36
CA GLU A 145 -9.83 -7.22 -2.72
C GLU A 145 -10.42 -8.45 -3.42
N PHE A 146 -9.74 -8.97 -4.44
CA PHE A 146 -10.18 -10.17 -5.15
C PHE A 146 -10.36 -11.39 -4.22
N LEU A 147 -9.51 -11.53 -3.20
CA LEU A 147 -9.60 -12.63 -2.23
C LEU A 147 -10.67 -12.41 -1.16
N LEU A 148 -10.86 -11.18 -0.72
CA LEU A 148 -11.74 -10.84 0.40
C LEU A 148 -13.20 -10.63 -0.04
N PHE A 149 -13.42 -10.09 -1.24
CA PHE A 149 -14.74 -9.64 -1.66
C PHE A 149 -15.25 -10.37 -2.90
N GLN A 150 -16.57 -10.40 -3.04
CA GLN A 150 -17.26 -10.87 -4.23
C GLN A 150 -18.58 -10.11 -4.40
N ASN A 151 -18.82 -9.57 -5.58
CA ASN A 151 -20.03 -8.80 -5.89
C ASN A 151 -20.27 -7.62 -4.92
N GLY A 152 -19.20 -6.96 -4.46
CA GLY A 152 -19.27 -5.82 -3.55
C GLY A 152 -19.55 -6.17 -2.09
N ALA A 153 -19.47 -7.43 -1.71
CA ALA A 153 -19.66 -7.89 -0.33
C ALA A 153 -18.53 -8.82 0.12
N PRO A 154 -18.21 -8.89 1.42
CA PRO A 154 -17.31 -9.89 1.95
C PRO A 154 -17.69 -11.30 1.54
N ARG A 155 -16.71 -12.13 1.17
CA ARG A 155 -16.94 -13.56 0.96
C ARG A 155 -17.29 -14.22 2.30
N THR A 156 -17.96 -15.36 2.22
CA THR A 156 -18.17 -16.24 3.37
C THR A 156 -17.20 -17.40 3.30
N ILE A 157 -16.69 -17.80 4.46
CA ILE A 157 -15.94 -19.04 4.62
C ILE A 157 -16.90 -20.10 5.16
N GLU A 158 -16.89 -21.28 4.55
CA GLU A 158 -17.68 -22.42 5.01
C GLU A 158 -16.99 -23.15 6.16
#